data_5c4fe43cddd7d8b260863a576f751e8a
#
_entry.id   5c4fe43cddd7d8b260863a576f751e8a
#
_cell.length_a   1.000
_cell.length_b   1.000
_cell.length_c   1.000
_cell.angle_alpha   90.00
_cell.angle_beta   90.00
_cell.angle_gamma   90.00
#
_symmetry.space_group_name_H-M   'P 1'
#
loop_
_entity.id
_entity.type
_entity.pdbx_description
1 polymer ?
#
loop_
_entity_poly.entity_id
_entity_poly.type
_entity_poly.pdbx_seq_one_letter_code
_entity_poly.pdbx_strand_id
1 'polypeptide(L)'
;KGVLFPKGTLVVPSLVLANRDSAVFNEPNTFDITREPAGQPQMTFGAGIHYCLGAALARAEQQEALPLLAQRLPNLRINGDVIWKPSTVAIFGPERLPIAF
;
A
#
# COMPACT_ATOMS: atom_id res chain seq x y z
N LYS A 1 9.43 5.74 -21.14
CA LYS A 1 8.98 6.50 -22.30
C LYS A 1 9.61 5.90 -23.55
N GLY A 2 8.86 5.79 -24.67
CA GLY A 2 9.38 5.21 -25.92
C GLY A 2 9.24 3.68 -26.05
N VAL A 3 8.55 3.02 -25.16
CA VAL A 3 8.24 1.58 -25.28
C VAL A 3 7.01 1.42 -26.18
N LEU A 4 7.15 0.60 -27.23
CA LEU A 4 6.05 0.25 -28.13
C LEU A 4 5.32 -0.99 -27.58
N PHE A 5 4.02 -0.87 -27.39
CA PHE A 5 3.15 -1.99 -27.05
C PHE A 5 2.40 -2.45 -28.31
N PRO A 6 2.68 -3.66 -28.83
CA PRO A 6 1.91 -4.22 -29.95
C PRO A 6 0.42 -4.31 -29.63
N LYS A 7 -0.42 -4.26 -30.66
CA LYS A 7 -1.87 -4.46 -30.49
C LYS A 7 -2.15 -5.82 -29.83
N GLY A 8 -2.97 -5.82 -28.79
CA GLY A 8 -3.33 -7.00 -28.01
C GLY A 8 -2.41 -7.30 -26.82
N THR A 9 -1.38 -6.48 -26.57
CA THR A 9 -0.56 -6.61 -25.35
C THR A 9 -1.41 -6.35 -24.13
N LEU A 10 -1.38 -7.27 -23.17
CA LEU A 10 -1.93 -7.05 -21.85
C LEU A 10 -1.01 -6.10 -21.04
N VAL A 11 -1.54 -4.96 -20.65
CA VAL A 11 -0.80 -3.98 -19.83
C VAL A 11 -1.42 -3.95 -18.44
N VAL A 12 -0.60 -4.21 -17.42
CA VAL A 12 -1.02 -4.17 -16.01
C VAL A 12 -0.29 -3.03 -15.30
N PRO A 13 -0.97 -1.91 -14.97
CA PRO A 13 -0.37 -0.84 -14.19
C PRO A 13 -0.14 -1.30 -12.75
N SER A 14 1.10 -1.17 -12.26
CA SER A 14 1.44 -1.50 -10.88
C SER A 14 1.36 -0.27 -9.99
N LEU A 15 0.31 -0.16 -9.19
CA LEU A 15 0.15 0.93 -8.22
C LEU A 15 1.21 0.88 -7.11
N VAL A 16 1.65 -0.32 -6.75
CA VAL A 16 2.72 -0.52 -5.76
C VAL A 16 4.04 0.08 -6.24
N LEU A 17 4.39 -0.17 -7.50
CA LEU A 17 5.61 0.40 -8.09
C LEU A 17 5.46 1.91 -8.34
N ALA A 18 4.28 2.37 -8.74
CA ALA A 18 4.02 3.79 -8.91
C ALA A 18 4.21 4.58 -7.61
N ASN A 19 3.78 4.03 -6.47
CA ASN A 19 3.99 4.63 -5.16
C ASN A 19 5.46 4.56 -4.67
N ARG A 20 6.32 3.86 -5.39
CA ARG A 20 7.76 3.73 -5.10
C ARG A 20 8.65 4.32 -6.19
N ASP A 21 8.08 5.12 -7.07
CA ASP A 21 8.85 5.80 -8.11
C ASP A 21 9.70 6.91 -7.48
N SER A 22 11.02 6.73 -7.49
CA SER A 22 11.98 7.70 -6.95
C SER A 22 12.04 9.01 -7.75
N ALA A 23 11.50 9.04 -8.96
CA ALA A 23 11.35 10.28 -9.72
C ALA A 23 10.20 11.17 -9.16
N VAL A 24 9.33 10.61 -8.34
CA VAL A 24 8.15 11.29 -7.77
C VAL A 24 8.27 11.42 -6.25
N PHE A 25 8.69 10.35 -5.58
CA PHE A 25 8.73 10.27 -4.12
C PHE A 25 10.17 10.17 -3.61
N ASN A 26 10.54 11.05 -2.70
CA ASN A 26 11.83 10.94 -2.01
C ASN A 26 11.81 9.75 -1.05
N GLU A 27 12.92 8.98 -0.99
CA GLU A 27 13.04 7.80 -0.10
C GLU A 27 11.81 6.86 -0.16
N PRO A 28 11.35 6.42 -1.36
CA PRO A 28 10.04 5.79 -1.52
C PRO A 28 9.89 4.44 -0.82
N ASN A 29 11.01 3.82 -0.41
CA ASN A 29 11.01 2.55 0.32
C ASN A 29 11.09 2.73 1.85
N THR A 30 11.27 3.95 2.33
CA THR A 30 11.30 4.27 3.77
C THR A 30 9.87 4.50 4.26
N PHE A 31 9.47 3.76 5.30
CA PHE A 31 8.22 4.03 6.00
C PHE A 31 8.43 5.19 6.97
N ASP A 32 7.89 6.35 6.60
CA ASP A 32 8.03 7.59 7.36
C ASP A 32 6.67 8.26 7.53
N ILE A 33 6.16 8.26 8.76
CA ILE A 33 4.86 8.87 9.12
C ILE A 33 4.92 10.40 9.16
N THR A 34 6.12 10.98 9.12
CA THR A 34 6.33 12.43 9.13
C THR A 34 6.55 12.99 7.73
N ARG A 35 6.48 12.13 6.71
CA ARG A 35 6.72 12.50 5.32
C ARG A 35 5.77 13.60 4.87
N GLU A 36 6.35 14.70 4.40
CA GLU A 36 5.59 15.76 3.75
C GLU A 36 4.98 15.27 2.43
N PRO A 37 3.77 15.70 2.08
CA PRO A 37 3.17 15.36 0.80
C PRO A 37 4.07 15.76 -0.38
N ALA A 38 4.35 14.85 -1.27
CA ALA A 38 5.25 15.06 -2.43
C ALA A 38 4.64 15.92 -3.56
N GLY A 39 3.54 16.61 -3.31
CA GLY A 39 2.82 17.36 -4.34
C GLY A 39 2.03 16.49 -5.33
N GLN A 40 2.31 15.19 -5.38
CA GLN A 40 1.57 14.20 -6.15
C GLN A 40 0.85 13.24 -5.20
N PRO A 41 -0.43 12.93 -5.46
CA PRO A 41 -1.17 12.00 -4.61
C PRO A 41 -0.61 10.58 -4.77
N GLN A 42 -0.55 9.85 -3.68
CA GLN A 42 -0.26 8.42 -3.71
C GLN A 42 -1.38 7.64 -4.43
N MET A 43 -1.03 6.55 -5.09
CA MET A 43 -1.90 5.81 -6.00
C MET A 43 -2.55 4.56 -5.37
N THR A 44 -2.52 4.39 -4.04
CA THR A 44 -3.04 3.18 -3.37
C THR A 44 -4.50 2.89 -3.71
N PHE A 45 -5.30 3.93 -3.86
CA PHE A 45 -6.71 3.82 -4.23
C PHE A 45 -6.98 4.09 -5.72
N GLY A 46 -5.95 4.11 -6.55
CA GLY A 46 -6.06 4.46 -7.96
C GLY A 46 -6.31 5.95 -8.19
N ALA A 47 -6.79 6.28 -9.37
CA ALA A 47 -7.11 7.66 -9.78
C ALA A 47 -8.20 7.70 -10.86
N GLY A 48 -8.72 8.91 -11.11
CA GLY A 48 -9.70 9.16 -12.16
C GLY A 48 -11.04 8.47 -11.92
N ILE A 49 -11.69 8.07 -13.01
CA ILE A 49 -13.03 7.45 -12.96
C ILE A 49 -13.06 6.07 -12.27
N HIS A 50 -11.91 5.43 -12.11
CA HIS A 50 -11.75 4.16 -11.41
C HIS A 50 -11.21 4.31 -9.99
N TYR A 51 -11.22 5.53 -9.42
CA TYR A 51 -10.86 5.73 -8.02
C TYR A 51 -11.66 4.79 -7.12
N CYS A 52 -11.00 4.17 -6.14
CA CYS A 52 -11.61 3.16 -5.30
C CYS A 52 -12.86 3.68 -4.57
N LEU A 53 -13.99 3.05 -4.80
CA LEU A 53 -15.26 3.38 -4.14
C LEU A 53 -15.16 3.24 -2.61
N GLY A 54 -14.40 2.25 -2.14
CA GLY A 54 -14.22 1.97 -0.71
C GLY A 54 -13.15 2.83 -0.01
N ALA A 55 -12.52 3.79 -0.70
CA ALA A 55 -11.41 4.55 -0.13
C ALA A 55 -11.78 5.34 1.14
N ALA A 56 -12.97 5.92 1.19
CA ALA A 56 -13.46 6.64 2.37
C ALA A 56 -13.67 5.70 3.56
N LEU A 57 -14.29 4.55 3.32
CA LEU A 57 -14.50 3.53 4.35
C LEU A 57 -13.16 2.98 4.87
N ALA A 58 -12.23 2.61 3.98
CA ALA A 58 -10.93 2.10 4.38
C ALA A 58 -10.14 3.10 5.24
N ARG A 59 -10.24 4.39 4.94
CA ARG A 59 -9.61 5.44 5.77
C ARG A 59 -10.28 5.55 7.14
N ALA A 60 -11.61 5.55 7.18
CA ALA A 60 -12.34 5.61 8.44
C ALA A 60 -12.03 4.41 9.34
N GLU A 61 -12.02 3.21 8.78
CA GLU A 61 -11.65 1.99 9.51
C GLU A 61 -10.22 2.08 10.11
N GLN A 62 -9.25 2.58 9.33
CA GLN A 62 -7.88 2.75 9.83
C GLN A 62 -7.78 3.83 10.91
N GLN A 63 -8.50 4.94 10.75
CA GLN A 63 -8.51 6.03 11.73
C GLN A 63 -9.08 5.60 13.10
N GLU A 64 -10.05 4.70 13.08
CA GLU A 64 -10.62 4.14 14.32
C GLU A 64 -9.76 2.99 14.88
N ALA A 65 -9.33 2.06 14.03
CA ALA A 65 -8.66 0.86 14.47
C ALA A 65 -7.23 1.09 14.97
N LEU A 66 -6.43 1.91 14.28
CA LEU A 66 -5.01 2.08 14.61
C LEU A 66 -4.79 2.71 16.01
N PRO A 67 -5.49 3.79 16.41
CA PRO A 67 -5.37 4.34 17.75
C PRO A 67 -5.79 3.35 18.83
N LEU A 68 -6.87 2.59 18.59
CA LEU A 68 -7.33 1.59 19.54
C LEU A 68 -6.33 0.44 19.71
N LEU A 69 -5.72 -0.02 18.62
CA LEU A 69 -4.66 -1.02 18.68
C LEU A 69 -3.45 -0.51 19.44
N ALA A 70 -2.99 0.70 19.18
CA ALA A 70 -1.86 1.30 19.88
C ALA A 70 -2.12 1.47 21.39
N GLN A 71 -3.33 1.83 21.76
CA GLN A 71 -3.72 2.00 23.17
C GLN A 71 -3.86 0.66 23.90
N ARG A 72 -4.47 -0.34 23.26
CA ARG A 72 -4.78 -1.62 23.90
C ARG A 72 -3.60 -2.59 23.90
N LEU A 73 -2.72 -2.46 22.91
CA LEU A 73 -1.60 -3.37 22.69
C LEU A 73 -0.28 -2.56 22.55
N PRO A 74 0.16 -1.87 23.64
CA PRO A 74 1.33 -0.97 23.57
C PRO A 74 2.64 -1.71 23.24
N ASN A 75 2.69 -3.02 23.51
CA ASN A 75 3.86 -3.86 23.23
C ASN A 75 3.70 -4.70 21.95
N LEU A 76 2.72 -4.36 21.10
CA LEU A 76 2.46 -5.08 19.86
C LEU A 76 3.72 -5.14 18.98
N ARG A 77 4.13 -6.35 18.61
CA ARG A 77 5.29 -6.60 17.77
C ARG A 77 5.09 -7.83 16.90
N ILE A 78 5.82 -7.91 15.80
CA ILE A 78 5.90 -9.14 15.00
C ILE A 78 6.68 -10.18 15.82
N ASN A 79 6.14 -11.40 15.90
CA ASN A 79 6.70 -12.50 16.68
C ASN A 79 6.73 -13.79 15.87
N GLY A 80 7.66 -13.86 14.93
CA GLY A 80 7.88 -14.98 14.02
C GLY A 80 7.90 -14.58 12.56
N ASP A 81 7.99 -15.58 11.69
CA ASP A 81 8.06 -15.35 10.25
C ASP A 81 6.72 -14.95 9.65
N VAL A 82 6.73 -13.88 8.88
CA VAL A 82 5.57 -13.43 8.11
C VAL A 82 5.46 -14.26 6.83
N ILE A 83 4.33 -14.93 6.66
CA ILE A 83 4.04 -15.65 5.41
C ILE A 83 3.26 -14.73 4.50
N TRP A 84 3.80 -14.47 3.32
CA TRP A 84 3.19 -13.60 2.31
C TRP A 84 2.34 -14.41 1.34
N LYS A 85 1.23 -13.83 0.90
CA LYS A 85 0.42 -14.40 -0.18
C LYS A 85 1.25 -14.53 -1.46
N PRO A 86 0.99 -15.56 -2.29
CA PRO A 86 1.64 -15.68 -3.59
C PRO A 86 1.44 -14.42 -4.44
N SER A 87 2.47 -14.02 -5.19
CA SER A 87 2.44 -12.83 -6.05
C SER A 87 1.40 -12.88 -7.18
N THR A 88 0.81 -14.04 -7.41
CA THR A 88 -0.26 -14.26 -8.39
C THR A 88 -1.63 -13.81 -7.91
N VAL A 89 -1.76 -13.48 -6.62
CA VAL A 89 -3.03 -13.00 -6.05
C VAL A 89 -3.16 -11.49 -6.27
N ALA A 90 -4.32 -11.03 -6.72
CA ALA A 90 -4.58 -9.61 -7.01
C ALA A 90 -4.42 -8.70 -5.78
N ILE A 91 -4.61 -9.22 -4.57
CA ILE A 91 -4.44 -8.51 -3.31
C ILE A 91 -3.17 -9.02 -2.63
N PHE A 92 -2.13 -8.19 -2.64
CA PHE A 92 -0.88 -8.48 -1.95
C PHE A 92 -1.00 -8.16 -0.45
N GLY A 93 -0.47 -9.04 0.37
CA GLY A 93 -0.47 -8.87 1.83
C GLY A 93 -0.01 -10.14 2.54
N PRO A 94 0.12 -10.11 3.87
CA PRO A 94 0.42 -11.31 4.62
C PRO A 94 -0.76 -12.29 4.59
N GLU A 95 -0.46 -13.55 4.41
CA GLU A 95 -1.37 -14.67 4.68
C GLU A 95 -1.37 -15.01 6.17
N ARG A 96 -0.19 -14.90 6.79
CA ARG A 96 0.00 -15.09 8.23
C ARG A 96 0.92 -14.00 8.77
N LEU A 97 0.47 -13.30 9.80
CA LEU A 97 1.22 -12.27 10.52
C LEU A 97 1.27 -12.65 12.02
N PRO A 98 2.28 -13.38 12.48
CA PRO A 98 2.43 -13.71 13.88
C PRO A 98 2.71 -12.43 14.70
N ILE A 99 1.92 -12.20 15.74
CA ILE A 99 2.07 -11.05 16.62
C ILE A 99 2.16 -11.49 18.08
N ALA A 100 2.85 -10.71 18.89
CA ALA A 100 2.81 -10.77 20.36
C ALA A 100 2.49 -9.38 20.91
N PHE A 101 1.90 -9.36 22.09
CA PHE A 101 1.50 -8.14 22.81
C PHE A 101 1.54 -8.37 24.33
#